data_c86b0af72cb3af063917785dafe1821a
#
_entry.id   c86b0af72cb3af063917785dafe1821a
#
_cell.length_a   1.000
_cell.length_b   1.000
_cell.length_c   1.000
_cell.angle_alpha   90.00
_cell.angle_beta   90.00
_cell.angle_gamma   90.00
#
_symmetry.space_group_name_H-M   'P 1'
#
loop_
_entity.id
_entity.type
_entity.pdbx_description
1 polymer ?
#
loop_
_entity_poly.entity_id
_entity_poly.type
_entity_poly.pdbx_seq_one_letter_code
_entity_poly.pdbx_strand_id
1 'polypeptide(L)'
;TVSKRVTVGADGKGTQHLLNFDLEEGVASGIDVSPASVDFGEVTAETSTSKTINVTGTDLSAAISVSSSNTTEFAISTTSLAKSGGSLVVTYKPAVAGSHSTTITLTSGTHKKTIVVSGSAKNPPLTFSEVWNFSETSGKKAAWMTDYTSFRNMAFGAGKLYVVNNSEEILILKAQTGEKLGALDMTGVEGGTLKVIDVNYVDGKIAACNLATTAEGEQVLKVYVWDNDAATPRVLLNTTNIGETVRLGDTFNLQGDLTN
;
A
#
# COMPACT_ATOMS: atom_id res chain seq x y z
N THR A 1 -5.78 -5.71 -54.60
CA THR A 1 -6.04 -5.61 -56.07
C THR A 1 -6.26 -7.02 -56.53
N VAL A 2 -7.51 -7.36 -56.93
CA VAL A 2 -7.84 -8.64 -57.54
C VAL A 2 -7.84 -8.42 -59.03
N SER A 3 -6.91 -8.99 -59.77
CA SER A 3 -6.90 -8.98 -61.20
C SER A 3 -7.49 -10.31 -61.74
N LYS A 4 -8.60 -10.22 -62.44
CA LYS A 4 -9.19 -11.32 -63.14
C LYS A 4 -8.93 -11.18 -64.62
N ARG A 5 -8.28 -12.14 -65.23
CA ARG A 5 -8.03 -12.14 -66.67
C ARG A 5 -9.28 -12.64 -67.37
N VAL A 6 -9.84 -11.85 -68.24
CA VAL A 6 -10.91 -12.27 -69.15
C VAL A 6 -10.35 -12.37 -70.56
N THR A 7 -10.48 -13.52 -71.20
CA THR A 7 -10.08 -13.71 -72.59
C THR A 7 -11.36 -13.63 -73.47
N VAL A 8 -11.42 -12.62 -74.33
CA VAL A 8 -12.50 -12.45 -75.26
C VAL A 8 -12.06 -13.13 -76.60
N GLY A 9 -12.77 -14.15 -76.98
CA GLY A 9 -12.54 -14.78 -78.27
C GLY A 9 -13.15 -13.92 -79.38
N ALA A 10 -12.40 -13.67 -80.46
CA ALA A 10 -12.93 -12.98 -81.66
C ALA A 10 -13.69 -13.97 -82.48
N ASP A 11 -15.00 -13.74 -82.69
CA ASP A 11 -15.86 -14.57 -83.58
C ASP A 11 -15.84 -14.07 -84.99
N GLY A 12 -15.02 -13.09 -85.32
CA GLY A 12 -14.89 -12.57 -86.71
C GLY A 12 -16.04 -11.70 -87.19
N LYS A 13 -17.09 -11.45 -86.37
CA LYS A 13 -18.31 -10.77 -86.81
C LYS A 13 -18.51 -9.35 -86.28
N GLY A 14 -17.49 -8.74 -85.69
CA GLY A 14 -17.53 -7.35 -85.28
C GLY A 14 -18.57 -6.99 -84.23
N THR A 15 -19.08 -7.91 -83.45
CA THR A 15 -20.07 -7.67 -82.42
C THR A 15 -19.35 -7.17 -81.15
N GLN A 16 -19.74 -6.01 -80.64
CA GLN A 16 -19.25 -5.50 -79.37
C GLN A 16 -19.96 -6.24 -78.24
N HIS A 17 -19.21 -7.00 -77.46
CA HIS A 17 -19.70 -7.58 -76.22
C HIS A 17 -19.39 -6.64 -75.05
N LEU A 18 -20.41 -6.08 -74.43
CA LEU A 18 -20.27 -5.29 -73.20
C LEU A 18 -20.14 -6.26 -72.01
N LEU A 19 -18.96 -6.31 -71.41
CA LEU A 19 -18.73 -7.08 -70.21
C LEU A 19 -18.83 -6.11 -69.01
N ASN A 20 -19.95 -6.20 -68.27
CA ASN A 20 -20.08 -5.50 -66.99
C ASN A 20 -19.39 -6.32 -65.92
N PHE A 21 -18.42 -5.71 -65.24
CA PHE A 21 -17.82 -6.28 -64.07
C PHE A 21 -18.33 -5.49 -62.85
N ASP A 22 -19.13 -6.12 -61.99
CA ASP A 22 -19.35 -5.66 -60.64
C ASP A 22 -18.14 -6.07 -59.80
N LEU A 23 -17.27 -5.12 -59.55
CA LEU A 23 -16.19 -5.28 -58.59
C LEU A 23 -16.77 -4.97 -57.21
N GLU A 24 -17.18 -6.00 -56.48
CA GLU A 24 -17.37 -5.85 -55.05
C GLU A 24 -15.98 -5.68 -54.41
N GLU A 25 -15.76 -4.54 -53.75
CA GLU A 25 -14.61 -4.38 -52.87
C GLU A 25 -14.76 -5.41 -51.75
N GLY A 26 -13.97 -6.45 -51.76
CA GLY A 26 -13.94 -7.43 -50.71
C GLY A 26 -13.51 -6.74 -49.41
N VAL A 27 -14.37 -6.77 -48.39
CA VAL A 27 -14.03 -6.27 -47.07
C VAL A 27 -12.84 -7.08 -46.56
N ALA A 28 -11.77 -6.38 -46.20
CA ALA A 28 -10.57 -7.03 -45.67
C ALA A 28 -10.93 -7.81 -44.39
N SER A 29 -10.62 -9.11 -44.38
CA SER A 29 -10.83 -9.95 -43.19
C SER A 29 -9.89 -9.49 -42.04
N GLY A 30 -10.40 -9.49 -40.81
CA GLY A 30 -9.57 -9.06 -39.69
C GLY A 30 -10.30 -8.88 -38.38
N ILE A 31 -9.54 -8.48 -37.37
CA ILE A 31 -10.03 -8.15 -36.03
C ILE A 31 -9.79 -6.66 -35.82
N ASP A 32 -10.85 -5.91 -35.55
CA ASP A 32 -10.79 -4.51 -35.13
C ASP A 32 -11.25 -4.36 -33.71
N VAL A 33 -10.72 -3.30 -33.03
CA VAL A 33 -10.98 -3.03 -31.63
C VAL A 33 -11.19 -1.53 -31.38
N SER A 34 -12.11 -1.20 -30.53
CA SER A 34 -12.36 0.17 -30.11
C SER A 34 -12.67 0.23 -28.61
N PRO A 35 -11.87 0.93 -27.82
CA PRO A 35 -10.63 1.66 -28.15
C PRO A 35 -9.45 0.73 -28.49
N ALA A 36 -8.42 1.27 -29.16
CA ALA A 36 -7.21 0.53 -29.51
C ALA A 36 -6.24 0.33 -28.33
N SER A 37 -6.41 1.11 -27.28
CA SER A 37 -5.71 0.96 -25.99
C SER A 37 -6.64 1.40 -24.86
N VAL A 38 -6.37 0.94 -23.65
CA VAL A 38 -7.15 1.30 -22.46
C VAL A 38 -6.19 1.79 -21.37
N ASP A 39 -6.42 2.99 -20.88
CA ASP A 39 -5.77 3.50 -19.68
C ASP A 39 -6.82 3.70 -18.60
N PHE A 40 -6.64 3.06 -17.45
CA PHE A 40 -7.53 3.21 -16.29
C PHE A 40 -7.25 4.47 -15.48
N GLY A 41 -6.10 5.15 -15.73
CA GLY A 41 -5.64 6.26 -14.92
C GLY A 41 -5.21 5.81 -13.53
N GLU A 42 -5.24 6.75 -12.57
CA GLU A 42 -4.92 6.46 -11.18
C GLU A 42 -6.16 6.02 -10.41
N VAL A 43 -6.07 4.87 -9.74
CA VAL A 43 -7.10 4.33 -8.84
C VAL A 43 -6.52 4.10 -7.45
N THR A 44 -7.39 3.87 -6.45
CA THR A 44 -6.93 3.43 -5.13
C THR A 44 -6.69 1.93 -5.15
N ALA A 45 -5.57 1.46 -4.59
CA ALA A 45 -5.30 0.02 -4.45
C ALA A 45 -6.45 -0.67 -3.71
N GLU A 46 -6.65 -1.96 -3.99
CA GLU A 46 -7.76 -2.80 -3.50
C GLU A 46 -9.15 -2.42 -4.01
N THR A 47 -9.30 -1.31 -4.75
CA THR A 47 -10.54 -1.00 -5.46
C THR A 47 -10.54 -1.58 -6.88
N SER A 48 -11.72 -1.71 -7.48
CA SER A 48 -11.85 -2.21 -8.85
C SER A 48 -12.59 -1.23 -9.74
N THR A 49 -12.15 -1.14 -10.99
CA THR A 49 -12.81 -0.37 -12.04
C THR A 49 -12.78 -1.16 -13.34
N SER A 50 -13.79 -0.95 -14.20
CA SER A 50 -13.92 -1.71 -15.44
C SER A 50 -14.09 -0.80 -16.63
N LYS A 51 -13.54 -1.21 -17.78
CA LYS A 51 -13.73 -0.57 -19.08
C LYS A 51 -14.07 -1.62 -20.13
N THR A 52 -14.87 -1.22 -21.12
CA THR A 52 -15.31 -2.10 -22.20
C THR A 52 -14.53 -1.81 -23.48
N ILE A 53 -14.12 -2.86 -24.17
CA ILE A 53 -13.51 -2.84 -25.49
C ILE A 53 -14.52 -3.51 -26.44
N ASN A 54 -14.92 -2.81 -27.47
CA ASN A 54 -15.72 -3.40 -28.54
C ASN A 54 -14.79 -4.06 -29.55
N VAL A 55 -15.01 -5.33 -29.80
CA VAL A 55 -14.27 -6.14 -30.76
C VAL A 55 -15.16 -6.42 -31.94
N THR A 56 -14.68 -6.18 -33.14
CA THR A 56 -15.37 -6.48 -34.39
C THR A 56 -14.55 -7.48 -35.22
N GLY A 57 -15.15 -8.59 -35.59
CA GLY A 57 -14.56 -9.56 -36.50
C GLY A 57 -15.21 -9.45 -37.86
N THR A 58 -14.39 -9.29 -38.89
CA THR A 58 -14.85 -9.23 -40.28
C THR A 58 -14.30 -10.41 -41.06
N ASP A 59 -15.18 -11.17 -41.65
CA ASP A 59 -14.89 -12.36 -42.53
C ASP A 59 -13.91 -13.36 -41.87
N LEU A 60 -14.08 -13.59 -40.55
CA LEU A 60 -13.28 -14.54 -39.79
C LEU A 60 -13.86 -15.96 -39.94
N SER A 61 -12.96 -16.95 -40.09
CA SER A 61 -13.34 -18.37 -40.21
C SER A 61 -13.66 -19.03 -38.85
N ALA A 62 -13.13 -18.48 -37.72
CA ALA A 62 -13.25 -19.07 -36.41
C ALA A 62 -13.58 -18.00 -35.33
N ALA A 63 -14.02 -18.45 -34.17
CA ALA A 63 -14.18 -17.62 -32.98
C ALA A 63 -12.85 -16.92 -32.60
N ILE A 64 -12.96 -15.78 -31.94
CA ILE A 64 -11.80 -14.97 -31.47
C ILE A 64 -11.42 -15.45 -30.09
N SER A 65 -10.25 -16.03 -29.94
CA SER A 65 -9.67 -16.31 -28.61
C SER A 65 -9.10 -15.05 -27.99
N VAL A 66 -9.25 -14.89 -26.68
CA VAL A 66 -8.81 -13.74 -25.90
C VAL A 66 -7.88 -14.21 -24.79
N SER A 67 -6.72 -13.60 -24.66
CA SER A 67 -5.78 -13.85 -23.58
C SER A 67 -5.20 -12.54 -23.02
N SER A 68 -4.85 -12.54 -21.75
CA SER A 68 -4.19 -11.43 -21.06
C SER A 68 -2.85 -11.90 -20.51
N SER A 69 -1.81 -11.07 -20.63
CA SER A 69 -0.47 -11.35 -20.09
C SER A 69 -0.37 -11.16 -18.57
N ASN A 70 -1.32 -10.44 -17.96
CA ASN A 70 -1.44 -10.25 -16.50
C ASN A 70 -2.91 -10.37 -16.12
N THR A 71 -3.30 -11.50 -15.57
CA THR A 71 -4.67 -11.78 -15.11
C THR A 71 -4.86 -11.51 -13.62
N THR A 72 -3.79 -11.25 -12.88
CA THR A 72 -3.85 -10.98 -11.44
C THR A 72 -4.50 -9.63 -11.17
N GLU A 73 -4.11 -8.60 -11.92
CA GLU A 73 -4.58 -7.24 -11.75
C GLU A 73 -5.58 -6.80 -12.83
N PHE A 74 -5.55 -7.46 -14.00
CA PHE A 74 -6.42 -7.17 -15.16
C PHE A 74 -7.23 -8.40 -15.54
N ALA A 75 -8.39 -8.56 -14.94
CA ALA A 75 -9.31 -9.63 -15.28
C ALA A 75 -10.05 -9.33 -16.59
N ILE A 76 -10.27 -10.34 -17.41
CA ILE A 76 -11.07 -10.25 -18.63
C ILE A 76 -12.39 -11.02 -18.48
N SER A 77 -13.47 -10.50 -19.03
CA SER A 77 -14.82 -11.08 -18.88
C SER A 77 -15.01 -12.40 -19.62
N THR A 78 -14.20 -12.67 -20.64
CA THR A 78 -14.27 -13.89 -21.43
C THR A 78 -12.93 -14.20 -22.08
N THR A 79 -12.67 -15.46 -22.33
CA THR A 79 -11.51 -15.96 -23.11
C THR A 79 -11.86 -16.28 -24.58
N SER A 80 -13.13 -16.08 -24.97
CA SER A 80 -13.57 -16.32 -26.35
C SER A 80 -14.74 -15.41 -26.73
N LEU A 81 -14.69 -14.85 -27.94
CA LEU A 81 -15.77 -14.10 -28.57
C LEU A 81 -16.23 -14.79 -29.86
N ALA A 82 -17.45 -14.48 -30.26
CA ALA A 82 -17.95 -14.93 -31.56
C ALA A 82 -17.04 -14.44 -32.70
N LYS A 83 -17.09 -15.12 -33.88
CA LYS A 83 -16.33 -14.69 -35.06
C LYS A 83 -16.69 -13.28 -35.55
N SER A 84 -17.91 -12.80 -35.27
CA SER A 84 -18.35 -11.43 -35.53
C SER A 84 -17.83 -10.39 -34.49
N GLY A 85 -17.18 -10.86 -33.44
CA GLY A 85 -16.76 -10.00 -32.31
C GLY A 85 -17.74 -10.03 -31.18
N GLY A 86 -17.67 -8.95 -30.35
CA GLY A 86 -18.49 -8.76 -29.16
C GLY A 86 -17.85 -7.76 -28.19
N SER A 87 -18.43 -7.63 -27.02
CA SER A 87 -17.90 -6.76 -25.96
C SER A 87 -16.97 -7.54 -25.03
N LEU A 88 -15.78 -7.01 -24.83
CA LEU A 88 -14.78 -7.50 -23.88
C LEU A 88 -14.68 -6.50 -22.72
N VAL A 89 -15.06 -6.91 -21.53
CA VAL A 89 -14.88 -6.09 -20.32
C VAL A 89 -13.54 -6.44 -19.69
N VAL A 90 -12.75 -5.42 -19.42
CA VAL A 90 -11.49 -5.51 -18.66
C VAL A 90 -11.72 -4.85 -17.31
N THR A 91 -11.40 -5.58 -16.23
CA THR A 91 -11.50 -5.09 -14.87
C THR A 91 -10.08 -4.95 -14.30
N TYR A 92 -9.72 -3.75 -13.91
CA TYR A 92 -8.48 -3.45 -13.22
C TYR A 92 -8.72 -3.43 -11.72
N LYS A 93 -7.98 -4.25 -10.97
CA LYS A 93 -8.02 -4.36 -9.51
C LYS A 93 -6.60 -4.53 -8.97
N PRO A 94 -5.84 -3.44 -8.82
CA PRO A 94 -4.48 -3.49 -8.28
C PRO A 94 -4.49 -3.82 -6.79
N ALA A 95 -3.60 -4.71 -6.36
CA ALA A 95 -3.42 -5.07 -4.95
C ALA A 95 -2.50 -4.08 -4.22
N VAL A 96 -1.58 -3.44 -4.93
CA VAL A 96 -0.57 -2.53 -4.36
C VAL A 96 -0.47 -1.25 -5.19
N ALA A 97 0.08 -0.20 -4.59
CA ALA A 97 0.39 1.04 -5.31
C ALA A 97 1.52 0.81 -6.33
N GLY A 98 1.45 1.52 -7.45
CA GLY A 98 2.42 1.43 -8.54
C GLY A 98 1.77 1.49 -9.91
N SER A 99 2.58 1.39 -10.95
CA SER A 99 2.13 1.34 -12.35
C SER A 99 2.01 -0.11 -12.79
N HIS A 100 0.88 -0.45 -13.41
CA HIS A 100 0.57 -1.80 -13.85
C HIS A 100 0.17 -1.79 -15.32
N SER A 101 0.47 -2.88 -16.02
CA SER A 101 0.06 -3.02 -17.43
C SER A 101 -0.17 -4.48 -17.80
N THR A 102 -0.94 -4.67 -18.84
CA THR A 102 -1.14 -5.96 -19.52
C THR A 102 -1.26 -5.78 -21.02
N THR A 103 -0.95 -6.83 -21.76
CA THR A 103 -1.27 -6.92 -23.18
C THR A 103 -2.37 -7.96 -23.37
N ILE A 104 -3.51 -7.52 -23.90
CA ILE A 104 -4.58 -8.42 -24.33
C ILE A 104 -4.31 -8.80 -25.76
N THR A 105 -4.33 -10.09 -26.02
CA THR A 105 -4.15 -10.66 -27.37
C THR A 105 -5.44 -11.32 -27.84
N LEU A 106 -5.90 -10.92 -29.02
CA LEU A 106 -7.04 -11.46 -29.73
C LEU A 106 -6.52 -12.26 -30.92
N THR A 107 -6.99 -13.50 -31.11
CA THR A 107 -6.53 -14.37 -32.23
C THR A 107 -7.68 -15.11 -32.83
N SER A 108 -7.76 -15.13 -34.19
CA SER A 108 -8.66 -15.96 -34.95
C SER A 108 -7.94 -16.45 -36.23
N GLY A 109 -7.60 -17.73 -36.28
CA GLY A 109 -6.77 -18.27 -37.34
C GLY A 109 -5.42 -17.58 -37.45
N THR A 110 -5.13 -16.97 -38.58
CA THR A 110 -3.91 -16.17 -38.81
C THR A 110 -4.02 -14.71 -38.37
N HIS A 111 -5.24 -14.24 -38.03
CA HIS A 111 -5.48 -12.87 -37.62
C HIS A 111 -5.15 -12.71 -36.13
N LYS A 112 -4.35 -11.68 -35.83
CA LYS A 112 -3.94 -11.32 -34.44
C LYS A 112 -4.06 -9.83 -34.25
N LYS A 113 -4.63 -9.43 -33.11
CA LYS A 113 -4.70 -8.05 -32.65
C LYS A 113 -4.27 -7.98 -31.19
N THR A 114 -3.51 -6.94 -30.84
CA THR A 114 -3.08 -6.71 -29.46
C THR A 114 -3.60 -5.37 -28.96
N ILE A 115 -3.94 -5.29 -27.68
CA ILE A 115 -4.43 -4.11 -27.00
C ILE A 115 -3.55 -3.92 -25.76
N VAL A 116 -2.95 -2.74 -25.64
CA VAL A 116 -2.21 -2.36 -24.42
C VAL A 116 -3.22 -1.78 -23.43
N VAL A 117 -3.19 -2.31 -22.22
CA VAL A 117 -4.01 -1.84 -21.10
C VAL A 117 -3.07 -1.42 -19.97
N SER A 118 -3.27 -0.23 -19.43
CA SER A 118 -2.47 0.33 -18.36
C SER A 118 -3.34 0.95 -17.28
N GLY A 119 -2.75 1.14 -16.11
CA GLY A 119 -3.30 1.88 -14.99
C GLY A 119 -2.24 2.10 -13.92
N SER A 120 -2.47 3.02 -13.04
CA SER A 120 -1.67 3.24 -11.85
C SER A 120 -2.53 3.14 -10.60
N ALA A 121 -1.92 2.79 -9.49
CA ALA A 121 -2.61 2.73 -8.21
C ALA A 121 -1.84 3.52 -7.14
N LYS A 122 -2.59 4.19 -6.26
CA LYS A 122 -2.08 4.79 -5.02
C LYS A 122 -2.56 4.00 -3.82
N ASN A 123 -1.81 4.09 -2.73
CA ASN A 123 -2.28 3.52 -1.47
C ASN A 123 -3.61 4.17 -1.03
N PRO A 124 -4.51 3.40 -0.42
CA PRO A 124 -5.66 3.99 0.23
C PRO A 124 -5.21 5.02 1.28
N PRO A 125 -5.97 6.11 1.48
CA PRO A 125 -5.66 7.06 2.53
C PRO A 125 -5.65 6.35 3.88
N LEU A 126 -4.65 6.67 4.72
CA LEU A 126 -4.63 6.19 6.09
C LEU A 126 -5.84 6.78 6.82
N THR A 127 -6.67 5.91 7.36
CA THR A 127 -7.79 6.29 8.22
C THR A 127 -7.42 6.00 9.66
N PHE A 128 -7.54 6.99 10.53
CA PHE A 128 -7.39 6.83 11.97
C PHE A 128 -8.76 6.86 12.60
N SER A 129 -9.06 5.88 13.42
CA SER A 129 -10.23 5.88 14.27
C SER A 129 -9.81 5.95 15.73
N GLU A 130 -10.51 6.77 16.52
CA GLU A 130 -10.32 6.78 17.97
C GLU A 130 -10.76 5.43 18.52
N VAL A 131 -9.87 4.75 19.23
CA VAL A 131 -10.15 3.48 19.91
C VAL A 131 -10.72 3.76 21.31
N TRP A 132 -10.12 4.70 22.02
CA TRP A 132 -10.56 5.23 23.31
C TRP A 132 -9.89 6.58 23.56
N ASN A 133 -10.50 7.39 24.42
CA ASN A 133 -9.88 8.60 24.93
C ASN A 133 -10.14 8.77 26.43
N PHE A 134 -9.23 9.46 27.11
CA PHE A 134 -9.44 9.99 28.44
C PHE A 134 -9.40 11.51 28.36
N SER A 135 -10.49 12.16 28.73
CA SER A 135 -10.62 13.61 28.64
C SER A 135 -11.44 14.13 29.81
N GLU A 136 -10.99 15.22 30.41
CA GLU A 136 -11.77 15.96 31.44
C GLU A 136 -13.09 16.46 30.87
N THR A 137 -13.06 16.98 29.64
CA THR A 137 -14.23 17.55 28.97
C THR A 137 -15.32 16.51 28.70
N SER A 138 -14.93 15.27 28.44
CA SER A 138 -15.87 14.17 28.17
C SER A 138 -16.32 13.45 29.45
N GLY A 139 -15.78 13.82 30.63
CA GLY A 139 -16.02 13.12 31.89
C GLY A 139 -15.40 11.71 31.94
N LYS A 140 -14.51 11.38 31.00
CA LYS A 140 -13.85 10.06 30.87
C LYS A 140 -12.43 10.05 31.43
N LYS A 141 -12.13 10.91 32.40
CA LYS A 141 -10.82 10.89 33.07
C LYS A 141 -10.65 9.59 33.83
N ALA A 142 -9.59 8.86 33.56
CA ALA A 142 -9.29 7.64 34.32
C ALA A 142 -8.90 7.99 35.76
N ALA A 143 -9.28 7.17 36.72
CA ALA A 143 -8.99 7.43 38.15
C ALA A 143 -7.49 7.54 38.48
N TRP A 144 -6.63 6.92 37.68
CA TRP A 144 -5.17 6.98 37.83
C TRP A 144 -4.54 8.27 37.21
N MET A 145 -5.30 9.04 36.43
CA MET A 145 -4.87 10.31 35.85
C MET A 145 -5.13 11.43 36.83
N THR A 146 -4.22 11.61 37.77
CA THR A 146 -4.37 12.67 38.80
C THR A 146 -4.10 14.05 38.25
N ASP A 147 -3.10 14.18 37.38
CA ASP A 147 -2.73 15.41 36.70
C ASP A 147 -2.31 15.11 35.26
N TYR A 148 -3.01 15.68 34.28
CA TYR A 148 -2.73 15.47 32.87
C TYR A 148 -1.47 16.19 32.36
N THR A 149 -0.95 17.15 33.13
CA THR A 149 0.33 17.84 32.84
C THR A 149 1.55 16.99 33.20
N SER A 150 1.33 15.89 33.91
CA SER A 150 2.38 15.00 34.40
C SER A 150 2.83 13.95 33.39
N PHE A 151 2.05 13.71 32.32
CA PHE A 151 2.43 12.74 31.31
C PHE A 151 3.45 13.33 30.36
N ARG A 152 4.52 12.57 30.12
CA ARG A 152 5.62 12.97 29.24
C ARG A 152 5.55 12.26 27.91
N ASN A 153 6.19 11.13 27.80
CA ASN A 153 6.28 10.34 26.59
C ASN A 153 5.65 8.97 26.76
N MET A 154 5.40 8.28 25.65
CA MET A 154 4.86 6.92 25.67
C MET A 154 5.50 6.05 24.60
N ALA A 155 5.54 4.74 24.85
CA ALA A 155 5.90 3.73 23.88
C ALA A 155 4.79 2.70 23.71
N PHE A 156 4.68 2.14 22.53
CA PHE A 156 3.78 1.02 22.23
C PHE A 156 4.57 -0.24 21.97
N GLY A 157 4.19 -1.34 22.60
CA GLY A 157 4.77 -2.66 22.35
C GLY A 157 3.99 -3.77 23.02
N ALA A 158 3.98 -4.97 22.42
CA ALA A 158 3.29 -6.15 22.93
C ALA A 158 1.81 -5.91 23.32
N GLY A 159 1.10 -5.04 22.57
CA GLY A 159 -0.31 -4.70 22.83
C GLY A 159 -0.54 -3.81 24.07
N LYS A 160 0.51 -3.16 24.57
CA LYS A 160 0.52 -2.29 25.73
C LYS A 160 1.05 -0.90 25.38
N LEU A 161 0.66 0.09 26.18
CA LEU A 161 1.29 1.42 26.20
C LEU A 161 2.07 1.55 27.50
N TYR A 162 3.29 2.01 27.37
CA TYR A 162 4.16 2.37 28.50
C TYR A 162 4.19 3.90 28.56
N VAL A 163 3.72 4.48 29.63
CA VAL A 163 3.50 5.93 29.75
C VAL A 163 4.28 6.47 30.91
N VAL A 164 5.19 7.41 30.66
CA VAL A 164 5.92 8.13 31.72
C VAL A 164 4.96 9.06 32.46
N ASN A 165 4.77 8.80 33.74
CA ASN A 165 3.92 9.59 34.62
C ASN A 165 4.74 10.30 35.67
N ASN A 166 4.58 11.62 35.75
CA ASN A 166 5.20 12.49 36.72
C ASN A 166 6.74 12.37 36.80
N SER A 167 7.37 11.82 35.77
CA SER A 167 8.81 11.50 35.73
C SER A 167 9.30 10.59 36.88
N GLU A 168 8.39 9.91 37.58
CA GLU A 168 8.66 9.05 38.73
C GLU A 168 8.30 7.59 38.48
N GLU A 169 7.34 7.30 37.60
CA GLU A 169 6.90 5.97 37.27
C GLU A 169 6.63 5.81 35.76
N ILE A 170 6.63 4.57 35.30
CA ILE A 170 6.20 4.21 33.95
C ILE A 170 4.98 3.29 34.09
N LEU A 171 3.81 3.82 33.73
CA LEU A 171 2.55 3.08 33.75
C LEU A 171 2.48 2.08 32.60
N ILE A 172 1.85 0.97 32.86
CA ILE A 172 1.53 -0.06 31.87
C ILE A 172 0.02 -0.02 31.63
N LEU A 173 -0.40 0.31 30.42
CA LEU A 173 -1.80 0.35 30.02
C LEU A 173 -2.09 -0.67 28.92
N LYS A 174 -3.29 -1.22 28.91
CA LYS A 174 -3.80 -2.02 27.80
C LYS A 174 -4.09 -1.12 26.62
N ALA A 175 -3.42 -1.35 25.49
CA ALA A 175 -3.50 -0.44 24.34
C ALA A 175 -4.90 -0.34 23.74
N GLN A 176 -5.72 -1.40 23.81
CA GLN A 176 -7.08 -1.42 23.25
C GLN A 176 -8.12 -0.66 24.09
N THR A 177 -7.88 -0.47 25.40
CA THR A 177 -8.89 0.07 26.32
C THR A 177 -8.41 1.22 27.19
N GLY A 178 -7.08 1.47 27.25
CA GLY A 178 -6.49 2.42 28.18
C GLY A 178 -6.51 1.97 29.66
N GLU A 179 -6.95 0.75 29.95
CA GLU A 179 -6.99 0.18 31.30
C GLU A 179 -5.58 0.12 31.90
N LYS A 180 -5.39 0.61 33.12
CA LYS A 180 -4.13 0.47 33.85
C LYS A 180 -3.93 -0.97 34.29
N LEU A 181 -2.88 -1.61 33.77
CA LEU A 181 -2.46 -2.95 34.14
C LEU A 181 -1.49 -2.97 35.32
N GLY A 182 -0.73 -1.87 35.52
CA GLY A 182 0.27 -1.75 36.56
C GLY A 182 1.26 -0.62 36.27
N ALA A 183 2.46 -0.76 36.80
CA ALA A 183 3.62 0.10 36.53
C ALA A 183 4.87 -0.78 36.54
N LEU A 184 5.94 -0.30 35.86
CA LEU A 184 7.25 -0.93 35.91
C LEU A 184 7.88 -0.79 37.30
N ASP A 185 8.70 -1.74 37.66
CA ASP A 185 9.57 -1.60 38.86
C ASP A 185 10.59 -0.50 38.64
N MET A 186 10.62 0.49 39.53
CA MET A 186 11.52 1.64 39.50
C MET A 186 12.70 1.51 40.45
N THR A 187 12.93 0.32 41.02
CA THR A 187 14.03 0.09 41.97
C THR A 187 15.37 0.36 41.29
N GLY A 188 16.15 1.29 41.88
CA GLY A 188 17.46 1.67 41.33
C GLY A 188 17.42 2.66 40.18
N VAL A 189 16.22 3.11 39.76
CA VAL A 189 16.10 4.22 38.79
C VAL A 189 16.31 5.55 39.53
N GLU A 190 17.38 6.23 39.18
CA GLU A 190 17.85 7.44 39.92
C GLU A 190 18.64 8.38 38.99
N GLY A 191 18.84 9.59 39.43
CA GLY A 191 19.71 10.59 38.82
C GLY A 191 19.01 11.49 37.80
N GLY A 192 19.70 12.56 37.43
CA GLY A 192 19.20 13.62 36.58
C GLY A 192 18.22 14.56 37.27
N THR A 193 17.79 15.58 36.53
CA THR A 193 16.74 16.52 36.95
C THR A 193 15.38 15.83 37.09
N LEU A 194 15.12 14.86 36.23
CA LEU A 194 13.94 13.99 36.23
C LEU A 194 14.40 12.56 36.08
N LYS A 195 13.89 11.65 36.92
CA LYS A 195 14.33 10.23 36.92
C LYS A 195 14.03 9.51 35.63
N VAL A 196 12.86 9.77 35.05
CA VAL A 196 12.47 9.26 33.70
C VAL A 196 11.73 10.37 32.98
N ILE A 197 12.02 10.49 31.68
CA ILE A 197 11.37 11.49 30.85
C ILE A 197 10.87 10.89 29.52
N ASP A 198 11.56 9.90 28.99
CA ASP A 198 11.17 9.22 27.76
C ASP A 198 11.27 7.71 27.92
N VAL A 199 10.44 6.98 27.15
CA VAL A 199 10.35 5.53 27.14
C VAL A 199 10.25 5.02 25.72
N ASN A 200 10.93 3.91 25.45
CA ASN A 200 10.93 3.21 24.17
C ASN A 200 10.59 1.72 24.40
N TYR A 201 9.98 1.10 23.36
CA TYR A 201 9.85 -0.34 23.30
C TYR A 201 10.63 -0.83 22.08
N VAL A 202 11.68 -1.61 22.30
CA VAL A 202 12.59 -2.08 21.26
C VAL A 202 13.07 -3.49 21.61
N ASP A 203 13.18 -4.35 20.62
CA ASP A 203 13.65 -5.74 20.78
C ASP A 203 12.92 -6.53 21.88
N GLY A 204 11.61 -6.30 22.02
CA GLY A 204 10.81 -6.97 23.04
C GLY A 204 10.99 -6.43 24.47
N LYS A 205 11.81 -5.41 24.68
CA LYS A 205 12.17 -4.83 25.97
C LYS A 205 11.69 -3.39 26.08
N ILE A 206 11.60 -2.90 27.31
CA ILE A 206 11.29 -1.51 27.62
C ILE A 206 12.60 -0.81 27.98
N ALA A 207 12.83 0.36 27.40
CA ALA A 207 13.96 1.19 27.74
C ALA A 207 13.49 2.61 28.09
N ALA A 208 14.11 3.24 29.07
CA ALA A 208 13.80 4.62 29.46
C ALA A 208 15.06 5.40 29.82
N CYS A 209 15.02 6.71 29.66
CA CYS A 209 16.12 7.60 30.07
C CYS A 209 15.64 8.66 31.05
N ASN A 210 16.60 9.18 31.86
CA ASN A 210 16.41 10.34 32.68
C ASN A 210 16.59 11.64 31.87
N LEU A 211 16.23 12.79 32.46
CA LEU A 211 16.61 14.09 31.96
C LEU A 211 17.93 14.50 32.63
N ALA A 212 18.99 14.66 31.88
CA ALA A 212 20.24 15.20 32.31
C ALA A 212 20.38 16.67 31.90
N THR A 213 20.75 17.55 32.86
CA THR A 213 20.93 18.99 32.64
C THR A 213 22.28 19.45 33.16
N THR A 214 22.61 20.72 32.95
CA THR A 214 23.84 21.34 33.45
C THR A 214 23.81 21.65 34.94
N ALA A 215 22.71 21.42 35.64
CA ALA A 215 22.64 21.62 37.09
C ALA A 215 23.63 20.69 37.81
N GLU A 216 24.25 21.20 38.89
CA GLU A 216 25.21 20.44 39.67
C GLU A 216 24.57 19.15 40.21
N GLY A 217 25.25 18.03 40.02
CA GLY A 217 24.74 16.69 40.41
C GLY A 217 23.76 16.06 39.45
N GLU A 218 23.31 16.74 38.38
CA GLU A 218 22.32 16.25 37.42
C GLU A 218 22.89 15.99 36.03
N GLN A 219 24.21 16.05 35.88
CA GLN A 219 24.94 15.94 34.60
C GLN A 219 25.16 14.49 34.12
N VAL A 220 24.34 13.59 34.59
CA VAL A 220 24.48 12.17 34.29
C VAL A 220 23.29 11.70 33.47
N LEU A 221 23.52 11.36 32.20
CA LEU A 221 22.53 10.67 31.39
C LEU A 221 22.59 9.17 31.67
N LYS A 222 21.48 8.60 32.07
CA LYS A 222 21.32 7.17 32.28
C LYS A 222 20.21 6.63 31.38
N VAL A 223 20.43 5.43 30.82
CA VAL A 223 19.42 4.65 30.14
C VAL A 223 19.24 3.34 30.89
N TYR A 224 18.00 3.03 31.19
CA TYR A 224 17.58 1.83 31.90
C TYR A 224 16.84 0.90 30.96
N VAL A 225 16.93 -0.43 31.18
CA VAL A 225 16.23 -1.43 30.40
C VAL A 225 15.55 -2.42 31.31
N TRP A 226 14.26 -2.70 31.07
CA TRP A 226 13.46 -3.78 31.64
C TRP A 226 13.31 -4.88 30.58
N ASP A 227 13.70 -6.10 30.91
CA ASP A 227 13.58 -7.24 30.00
C ASP A 227 12.11 -7.68 29.76
N ASN A 228 11.23 -7.34 30.69
CA ASN A 228 9.79 -7.51 30.61
C ASN A 228 9.10 -6.66 31.70
N ASP A 229 7.75 -6.66 31.74
CA ASP A 229 6.95 -5.86 32.68
C ASP A 229 7.20 -6.13 34.16
N ALA A 230 7.69 -7.31 34.52
CA ALA A 230 7.94 -7.75 35.89
C ALA A 230 9.42 -7.67 36.28
N ALA A 231 10.28 -7.28 35.35
CA ALA A 231 11.72 -7.24 35.59
C ALA A 231 12.12 -5.99 36.40
N THR A 232 13.15 -6.13 37.23
CA THR A 232 13.88 -5.01 37.78
C THR A 232 14.78 -4.39 36.71
N PRO A 233 14.88 -3.05 36.61
CA PRO A 233 15.67 -2.42 35.55
C PRO A 233 17.17 -2.64 35.75
N ARG A 234 17.88 -2.74 34.65
CA ARG A 234 19.34 -2.66 34.60
C ARG A 234 19.77 -1.36 33.91
N VAL A 235 20.93 -0.85 34.26
CA VAL A 235 21.53 0.29 33.60
C VAL A 235 22.20 -0.15 32.31
N LEU A 236 21.74 0.37 31.17
CA LEU A 236 22.34 0.15 29.86
C LEU A 236 23.43 1.18 29.56
N LEU A 237 23.18 2.44 29.90
CA LEU A 237 24.11 3.54 29.72
C LEU A 237 24.19 4.37 31.02
N ASN A 238 25.39 4.74 31.42
CA ASN A 238 25.64 5.66 32.49
C ASN A 238 26.82 6.56 32.10
N THR A 239 26.52 7.80 31.76
CA THR A 239 27.56 8.79 31.43
C THR A 239 27.89 9.60 32.66
N THR A 240 29.16 9.89 32.89
CA THR A 240 29.61 10.61 34.09
C THR A 240 29.74 12.11 33.89
N ASN A 241 29.70 12.59 32.66
CA ASN A 241 29.81 14.01 32.36
C ASN A 241 29.34 14.28 30.95
N ILE A 242 28.24 15.01 30.78
CA ILE A 242 27.67 15.38 29.49
C ILE A 242 28.08 16.78 29.00
N GLY A 243 28.95 17.50 29.76
CA GLY A 243 29.42 18.83 29.43
C GLY A 243 28.65 19.96 30.09
N GLU A 244 29.09 21.21 29.86
CA GLU A 244 28.69 22.39 30.64
C GLU A 244 27.42 23.11 30.17
N THR A 245 26.86 22.74 29.03
CA THR A 245 25.69 23.45 28.45
C THR A 245 24.80 22.52 27.64
N VAL A 246 24.37 21.42 28.23
CA VAL A 246 23.55 20.42 27.55
C VAL A 246 22.29 20.11 28.34
N ARG A 247 21.27 19.78 27.60
CA ARG A 247 20.02 19.15 28.05
C ARG A 247 19.80 17.91 27.22
N LEU A 248 19.86 16.72 27.81
CA LEU A 248 19.75 15.44 27.14
C LEU A 248 18.66 14.61 27.81
N GLY A 249 17.98 13.83 26.99
CA GLY A 249 16.96 12.88 27.43
C GLY A 249 15.53 13.32 27.18
N ASP A 250 15.26 14.54 26.71
CA ASP A 250 13.89 14.97 26.36
C ASP A 250 13.21 14.01 25.39
N THR A 251 13.98 13.47 24.46
CA THR A 251 13.61 12.33 23.60
C THR A 251 14.85 11.49 23.35
N PHE A 252 14.66 10.19 23.26
CA PHE A 252 15.72 9.27 22.83
C PHE A 252 15.14 8.17 21.96
N ASN A 253 15.96 7.54 21.18
CA ASN A 253 15.60 6.36 20.40
C ASN A 253 16.72 5.33 20.48
N LEU A 254 16.35 4.08 20.71
CA LEU A 254 17.24 2.94 20.70
C LEU A 254 16.91 2.04 19.53
N GLN A 255 17.93 1.43 18.97
CA GLN A 255 17.79 0.47 17.89
C GLN A 255 18.81 -0.66 18.08
N GLY A 256 18.40 -1.90 17.82
CA GLY A 256 19.23 -3.07 17.90
C GLY A 256 18.90 -3.98 19.07
N ASP A 257 19.79 -4.94 19.33
CA ASP A 257 19.66 -5.92 20.39
C ASP A 257 20.03 -5.27 21.74
N LEU A 258 19.14 -5.34 22.72
CA LEU A 258 19.34 -4.82 24.08
C LEU A 258 19.71 -5.91 25.09
N THR A 259 20.20 -7.07 24.64
CA THR A 259 20.55 -8.20 25.52
C THR A 259 21.89 -7.99 26.23
N ASN A 260 22.75 -7.14 25.75
CA ASN A 260 24.11 -6.90 26.29
C ASN A 260 24.26 -5.50 26.84
#